data_367403261382a44759ba8385d493ce4d
#
_entry.id   367403261382a44759ba8385d493ce4d
#
_cell.length_a   1.000
_cell.length_b   1.000
_cell.length_c   1.000
_cell.angle_alpha   90.00
_cell.angle_beta   90.00
_cell.angle_gamma   90.00
#
_symmetry.space_group_name_H-M   'P 1'
#
loop_
_entity.id
_entity.type
_entity.pdbx_description
1 polymer ?
#
loop_
_entity_poly.entity_id
_entity_poly.type
_entity_poly.pdbx_seq_one_letter_code
_entity_poly.pdbx_strand_id
1 'polypeptide(L)'
;MQSNWQTDFFRGVALEVWRRVTTPEQTRAEVEFLERVLRISPGAQLLDVPCGNGRHAIEFANRGYSVTGVDQSEEFIAEVRDKSPVQGRWVLGDMCEIPWGAEFDGAYCFGNSFGYLNGANANRFLHGIARALKPGARFGIDTGMAAESILPGLLKTRWFKLGDIFMLSQNQYHPAEGRLDIEYTFIHGGDVETRPTCSYVFTVAELCRMHADAGLETVELLGSTAGEPFQLGSQRLILVSQKR
;
A
#
# COMPACT_ATOMS: atom_id res chain seq x y z
N MET A 1 13.63 9.20 -16.98
CA MET A 1 12.74 10.27 -16.48
C MET A 1 12.14 9.79 -15.17
N GLN A 2 12.61 10.28 -14.04
CA GLN A 2 11.89 10.13 -12.77
C GLN A 2 10.82 11.22 -12.75
N SER A 3 9.70 10.98 -13.43
CA SER A 3 8.52 11.81 -13.25
C SER A 3 7.91 11.42 -11.90
N ASN A 4 7.49 12.40 -11.13
CA ASN A 4 6.68 12.24 -9.92
C ASN A 4 5.27 11.75 -10.30
N TRP A 5 5.20 10.63 -11.07
CA TRP A 5 3.96 10.12 -11.65
C TRP A 5 2.90 9.84 -10.58
N GLN A 6 3.32 9.50 -9.35
CA GLN A 6 2.39 9.24 -8.24
C GLN A 6 1.52 10.45 -7.93
N THR A 7 2.09 11.66 -7.93
CA THR A 7 1.31 12.89 -7.70
C THR A 7 0.40 13.25 -8.86
N ASP A 8 0.76 12.88 -10.08
CA ASP A 8 -0.03 13.19 -11.27
C ASP A 8 -1.10 12.13 -11.54
N PHE A 9 -0.88 10.88 -11.11
CA PHE A 9 -1.79 9.77 -11.34
C PHE A 9 -3.08 9.90 -10.51
N PHE A 10 -2.97 10.19 -9.21
CA PHE A 10 -4.12 10.26 -8.30
C PHE A 10 -4.86 11.59 -8.38
N ARG A 11 -5.35 11.94 -9.60
CA ARG A 11 -6.18 13.11 -9.88
C ARG A 11 -7.30 12.75 -10.85
N GLY A 12 -8.38 13.57 -10.91
CA GLY A 12 -9.44 13.42 -11.89
C GLY A 12 -10.09 12.04 -11.86
N VAL A 13 -10.32 11.45 -13.05
CA VAL A 13 -11.02 10.17 -13.21
C VAL A 13 -10.24 9.01 -12.56
N ALA A 14 -8.91 9.02 -12.59
CA ALA A 14 -8.10 7.99 -11.95
C ALA A 14 -8.35 7.96 -10.43
N LEU A 15 -8.37 9.12 -9.77
CA LEU A 15 -8.68 9.21 -8.35
C LEU A 15 -10.11 8.75 -8.04
N GLU A 16 -11.07 9.09 -8.90
CA GLU A 16 -12.45 8.66 -8.76
C GLU A 16 -12.59 7.14 -8.84
N VAL A 17 -11.88 6.49 -9.78
CA VAL A 17 -11.84 5.03 -9.87
C VAL A 17 -11.34 4.44 -8.56
N TRP A 18 -10.21 4.94 -8.02
CA TRP A 18 -9.64 4.45 -6.75
C TRP A 18 -10.60 4.62 -5.57
N ARG A 19 -11.35 5.72 -5.51
CA ARG A 19 -12.38 5.93 -4.49
C ARG A 19 -13.56 4.97 -4.62
N ARG A 20 -13.96 4.62 -5.85
CA ARG A 20 -15.10 3.72 -6.10
C ARG A 20 -14.78 2.24 -5.86
N VAL A 21 -13.53 1.80 -6.01
CA VAL A 21 -13.16 0.40 -5.79
C VAL A 21 -12.99 0.04 -4.31
N THR A 22 -12.95 1.02 -3.40
CA THR A 22 -12.80 0.81 -1.97
C THR A 22 -14.10 1.12 -1.24
N THR A 23 -14.75 0.10 -0.67
CA THR A 23 -15.99 0.29 0.10
C THR A 23 -15.72 0.43 1.60
N PRO A 24 -16.64 1.05 2.37
CA PRO A 24 -16.54 1.08 3.84
C PRO A 24 -16.51 -0.32 4.46
N GLU A 25 -17.25 -1.28 3.90
CA GLU A 25 -17.28 -2.69 4.34
C GLU A 25 -15.91 -3.34 4.16
N GLN A 26 -15.30 -3.15 2.99
CA GLN A 26 -13.95 -3.63 2.72
C GLN A 26 -12.94 -3.00 3.67
N THR A 27 -13.04 -1.69 3.92
CA THR A 27 -12.15 -0.98 4.86
C THR A 27 -12.25 -1.57 6.26
N ARG A 28 -13.47 -1.82 6.77
CA ARG A 28 -13.69 -2.45 8.08
C ARG A 28 -13.08 -3.86 8.15
N ALA A 29 -13.29 -4.68 7.12
CA ALA A 29 -12.73 -6.03 7.06
C ALA A 29 -11.19 -6.02 7.01
N GLU A 30 -10.58 -5.07 6.27
CA GLU A 30 -9.13 -4.91 6.23
C GLU A 30 -8.56 -4.44 7.58
N VAL A 31 -9.25 -3.55 8.30
CA VAL A 31 -8.84 -3.12 9.63
C VAL A 31 -8.95 -4.28 10.65
N GLU A 32 -10.03 -5.05 10.66
CA GLU A 32 -10.16 -6.25 11.49
C GLU A 32 -9.07 -7.28 11.23
N PHE A 33 -8.73 -7.45 9.96
CA PHE A 33 -7.61 -8.29 9.56
C PHE A 33 -6.28 -7.76 10.11
N LEU A 34 -6.02 -6.45 9.97
CA LEU A 34 -4.80 -5.79 10.45
C LEU A 34 -4.69 -5.89 11.99
N GLU A 35 -5.76 -5.67 12.74
CA GLU A 35 -5.79 -5.86 14.22
C GLU A 35 -5.26 -7.25 14.59
N ARG A 36 -5.75 -8.28 13.90
CA ARG A 36 -5.38 -9.67 14.15
C ARG A 36 -3.93 -9.98 13.81
N VAL A 37 -3.46 -9.60 12.60
CA VAL A 37 -2.12 -9.98 12.14
C VAL A 37 -1.02 -9.14 12.76
N LEU A 38 -1.31 -7.87 13.08
CA LEU A 38 -0.39 -7.00 13.82
C LEU A 38 -0.38 -7.28 15.33
N ARG A 39 -1.37 -8.04 15.83
CA ARG A 39 -1.55 -8.37 17.27
C ARG A 39 -1.62 -7.13 18.15
N ILE A 40 -2.39 -6.16 17.73
CA ILE A 40 -2.60 -4.89 18.42
C ILE A 40 -3.95 -4.85 19.14
N SER A 41 -4.08 -3.91 20.09
CA SER A 41 -5.32 -3.66 20.84
C SER A 41 -5.59 -2.16 20.90
N PRO A 42 -6.83 -1.72 21.15
CA PRO A 42 -7.17 -0.31 21.33
C PRO A 42 -6.22 0.39 22.30
N GLY A 43 -5.85 1.62 21.96
CA GLY A 43 -4.81 2.41 22.63
C GLY A 43 -3.41 2.27 22.03
N ALA A 44 -3.15 1.29 21.14
CA ALA A 44 -1.87 1.15 20.47
C ALA A 44 -1.60 2.33 19.52
N GLN A 45 -0.33 2.66 19.36
CA GLN A 45 0.16 3.66 18.41
C GLN A 45 0.51 3.01 17.08
N LEU A 46 -0.13 3.44 16.00
CA LEU A 46 0.00 2.85 14.68
C LEU A 46 0.60 3.82 13.67
N LEU A 47 1.38 3.29 12.73
CA LEU A 47 1.90 4.01 11.59
C LEU A 47 1.27 3.50 10.29
N ASP A 48 0.52 4.38 9.61
CA ASP A 48 -0.09 4.15 8.29
C ASP A 48 0.74 4.87 7.22
N VAL A 49 1.40 4.13 6.34
CA VAL A 49 2.32 4.74 5.37
C VAL A 49 2.44 3.95 4.06
N PRO A 50 2.04 4.55 2.92
CA PRO A 50 1.34 5.84 2.80
C PRO A 50 -0.14 5.70 3.19
N CYS A 51 -0.69 6.73 3.85
CA CYS A 51 -2.04 6.67 4.38
C CYS A 51 -3.12 7.04 3.35
N GLY A 52 -2.75 7.64 2.21
CA GLY A 52 -3.72 8.16 1.26
C GLY A 52 -4.72 9.11 1.92
N ASN A 53 -5.99 8.97 1.57
CA ASN A 53 -7.09 9.74 2.17
C ASN A 53 -7.51 9.26 3.57
N GLY A 54 -6.71 8.39 4.21
CA GLY A 54 -6.87 7.98 5.60
C GLY A 54 -7.97 6.96 5.87
N ARG A 55 -8.47 6.22 4.87
CA ARG A 55 -9.58 5.27 5.08
C ARG A 55 -9.36 4.27 6.21
N HIS A 56 -8.17 3.66 6.28
CA HIS A 56 -7.82 2.74 7.36
C HIS A 56 -7.54 3.49 8.67
N ALA A 57 -6.79 4.59 8.57
CA ALA A 57 -6.41 5.38 9.74
C ALA A 57 -7.63 5.94 10.48
N ILE A 58 -8.66 6.41 9.77
CA ILE A 58 -9.92 6.88 10.34
C ILE A 58 -10.67 5.74 11.02
N GLU A 59 -10.76 4.58 10.37
CA GLU A 59 -11.43 3.40 10.94
C GLU A 59 -10.72 2.91 12.21
N PHE A 60 -9.36 2.87 12.23
CA PHE A 60 -8.59 2.57 13.43
C PHE A 60 -8.81 3.61 14.53
N ALA A 61 -8.83 4.90 14.18
CA ALA A 61 -9.08 5.96 15.16
C ALA A 61 -10.47 5.84 15.80
N ASN A 62 -11.51 5.46 15.02
CA ASN A 62 -12.85 5.18 15.52
C ASN A 62 -12.89 3.97 16.49
N ARG A 63 -11.93 3.05 16.40
CA ARG A 63 -11.77 1.90 17.27
C ARG A 63 -10.86 2.17 18.48
N GLY A 64 -10.42 3.42 18.67
CA GLY A 64 -9.63 3.86 19.83
C GLY A 64 -8.12 3.67 19.69
N TYR A 65 -7.59 3.57 18.47
CA TYR A 65 -6.16 3.58 18.21
C TYR A 65 -5.63 5.00 17.98
N SER A 66 -4.36 5.22 18.29
CA SER A 66 -3.65 6.46 17.95
C SER A 66 -2.91 6.26 16.64
N VAL A 67 -3.33 6.94 15.57
CA VAL A 67 -2.72 6.74 14.24
C VAL A 67 -1.90 7.94 13.81
N THR A 68 -0.70 7.66 13.33
CA THR A 68 0.13 8.58 12.55
C THR A 68 0.06 8.16 11.09
N GLY A 69 -0.46 9.02 10.22
CA GLY A 69 -0.51 8.81 8.77
C GLY A 69 0.51 9.68 8.06
N VAL A 70 1.23 9.09 7.10
CA VAL A 70 2.18 9.79 6.22
C VAL A 70 1.73 9.62 4.79
N ASP A 71 1.65 10.70 4.03
CA ASP A 71 1.44 10.67 2.58
C ASP A 71 2.11 11.88 1.92
N GLN A 72 2.53 11.73 0.66
CA GLN A 72 3.13 12.80 -0.12
C GLN A 72 2.12 13.73 -0.81
N SER A 73 0.83 13.36 -0.82
CA SER A 73 -0.24 14.15 -1.42
C SER A 73 -0.80 15.16 -0.42
N GLU A 74 -0.63 16.44 -0.72
CA GLU A 74 -1.27 17.52 0.07
C GLU A 74 -2.81 17.38 0.09
N GLU A 75 -3.40 16.97 -1.05
CA GLU A 75 -4.84 16.77 -1.18
C GLU A 75 -5.33 15.67 -0.23
N PHE A 76 -4.63 14.52 -0.16
CA PHE A 76 -5.00 13.44 0.74
C PHE A 76 -4.81 13.81 2.21
N ILE A 77 -3.72 14.50 2.54
CA ILE A 77 -3.47 14.97 3.90
C ILE A 77 -4.51 16.02 4.34
N ALA A 78 -4.94 16.90 3.44
CA ALA A 78 -6.03 17.84 3.72
C ALA A 78 -7.36 17.09 3.92
N GLU A 79 -7.67 16.13 3.05
CA GLU A 79 -8.89 15.33 3.10
C GLU A 79 -8.99 14.52 4.41
N VAL A 80 -7.90 13.88 4.85
CA VAL A 80 -7.92 13.10 6.09
C VAL A 80 -8.05 13.99 7.33
N ARG A 81 -7.45 15.19 7.32
CA ARG A 81 -7.60 16.17 8.41
C ARG A 81 -9.03 16.64 8.56
N ASP A 82 -9.72 16.84 7.45
CA ASP A 82 -11.13 17.30 7.44
C ASP A 82 -12.09 16.19 7.88
N LYS A 83 -11.86 14.95 7.44
CA LYS A 83 -12.75 13.81 7.66
C LYS A 83 -12.50 13.07 8.97
N SER A 84 -11.32 13.20 9.57
CA SER A 84 -10.98 12.46 10.78
C SER A 84 -11.75 12.98 11.98
N PRO A 85 -12.57 12.14 12.65
CA PRO A 85 -13.34 12.52 13.82
C PRO A 85 -12.47 12.69 15.08
N VAL A 86 -11.22 12.25 15.02
CA VAL A 86 -10.24 12.31 16.12
C VAL A 86 -8.98 13.00 15.63
N GLN A 87 -8.28 13.66 16.54
CA GLN A 87 -6.98 14.26 16.24
C GLN A 87 -5.96 13.14 15.99
N GLY A 88 -5.74 12.79 14.71
CA GLY A 88 -4.63 11.99 14.25
C GLY A 88 -3.41 12.85 13.94
N ARG A 89 -2.26 12.23 13.84
CA ARG A 89 -1.02 12.88 13.40
C ARG A 89 -0.86 12.68 11.90
N TRP A 90 -1.20 13.70 11.10
CA TRP A 90 -1.15 13.64 9.65
C TRP A 90 0.04 14.41 9.11
N VAL A 91 0.95 13.71 8.45
CA VAL A 91 2.26 14.24 8.02
C VAL A 91 2.35 14.21 6.51
N LEU A 92 2.57 15.37 5.91
CA LEU A 92 2.96 15.47 4.51
C LEU A 92 4.43 15.05 4.39
N GLY A 93 4.72 13.97 3.68
CA GLY A 93 6.08 13.43 3.59
C GLY A 93 6.23 12.24 2.67
N ASP A 94 7.48 11.93 2.32
CA ASP A 94 7.86 10.76 1.56
C ASP A 94 7.84 9.50 2.47
N MET A 95 7.18 8.44 2.02
CA MET A 95 7.15 7.16 2.72
C MET A 95 8.57 6.59 2.98
N CYS A 96 9.56 6.95 2.19
CA CYS A 96 10.95 6.55 2.40
C CYS A 96 11.69 7.37 3.48
N GLU A 97 11.07 8.45 4.01
CA GLU A 97 11.67 9.35 4.98
C GLU A 97 10.92 9.31 6.31
N ILE A 98 11.06 8.19 7.03
CA ILE A 98 10.40 7.95 8.32
C ILE A 98 11.33 8.43 9.45
N PRO A 99 10.98 9.54 10.18
CA PRO A 99 11.91 10.16 11.11
C PRO A 99 11.89 9.54 12.54
N TRP A 100 10.89 8.71 12.85
CA TRP A 100 10.66 8.21 14.21
C TRP A 100 11.53 7.02 14.57
N GLY A 101 11.74 6.82 15.87
CA GLY A 101 12.46 5.70 16.45
C GLY A 101 11.67 5.06 17.57
N ALA A 102 11.37 3.75 17.45
CA ALA A 102 10.74 2.90 18.47
C ALA A 102 9.46 3.50 19.13
N GLU A 103 8.62 4.14 18.31
CA GLU A 103 7.40 4.83 18.77
C GLU A 103 6.14 3.95 18.60
N PHE A 104 6.10 3.11 17.53
CA PHE A 104 4.86 2.45 17.11
C PHE A 104 4.75 1.00 17.57
N ASP A 105 3.54 0.62 17.98
CA ASP A 105 3.16 -0.74 18.36
C ASP A 105 2.81 -1.61 17.15
N GLY A 106 2.59 -0.99 15.98
CA GLY A 106 2.36 -1.64 14.70
C GLY A 106 2.46 -0.65 13.55
N ALA A 107 2.73 -1.17 12.35
CA ALA A 107 2.74 -0.37 11.12
C ALA A 107 2.16 -1.15 9.95
N TYR A 108 1.64 -0.45 8.95
CA TYR A 108 1.15 -1.09 7.73
C TYR A 108 1.31 -0.19 6.50
N CYS A 109 1.48 -0.86 5.34
CA CYS A 109 1.50 -0.27 4.01
C CYS A 109 0.51 -1.05 3.15
N PHE A 110 -0.73 -0.58 3.08
CA PHE A 110 -1.82 -1.26 2.41
C PHE A 110 -2.26 -0.51 1.15
N GLY A 111 -2.87 -1.24 0.19
CA GLY A 111 -3.35 -0.68 -1.07
C GLY A 111 -2.30 -0.67 -2.18
N ASN A 112 -1.35 -1.62 -2.17
CA ASN A 112 -0.36 -1.85 -3.23
C ASN A 112 0.75 -0.78 -3.35
N SER A 113 0.82 0.19 -2.44
CA SER A 113 1.78 1.31 -2.53
C SER A 113 3.25 0.89 -2.43
N PHE A 114 3.54 -0.24 -1.76
CA PHE A 114 4.88 -0.82 -1.73
C PHE A 114 5.43 -1.12 -3.14
N GLY A 115 4.55 -1.51 -4.07
CA GLY A 115 4.91 -1.76 -5.46
C GLY A 115 5.45 -0.55 -6.22
N TYR A 116 5.33 0.67 -5.71
CA TYR A 116 5.87 1.87 -6.34
C TYR A 116 7.36 2.09 -6.03
N LEU A 117 7.92 1.34 -5.09
CA LEU A 117 9.30 1.49 -4.64
C LEU A 117 10.25 0.63 -5.45
N ASN A 118 11.28 1.23 -6.05
CA ASN A 118 12.41 0.47 -6.58
C ASN A 118 13.21 -0.18 -5.42
N GLY A 119 14.13 -1.09 -5.74
CA GLY A 119 14.88 -1.83 -4.72
C GLY A 119 15.59 -0.96 -3.68
N ALA A 120 16.20 0.17 -4.09
CA ALA A 120 16.88 1.09 -3.17
C ALA A 120 15.89 1.79 -2.23
N ASN A 121 14.77 2.27 -2.77
CA ASN A 121 13.71 2.93 -2.01
C ASN A 121 12.96 1.95 -1.10
N ALA A 122 12.70 0.73 -1.55
CA ALA A 122 12.10 -0.33 -0.75
C ALA A 122 12.97 -0.67 0.47
N ASN A 123 14.29 -0.80 0.29
CA ASN A 123 15.23 -0.99 1.40
C ASN A 123 15.22 0.20 2.37
N ARG A 124 15.27 1.44 1.86
CA ARG A 124 15.21 2.65 2.70
C ARG A 124 13.92 2.71 3.51
N PHE A 125 12.79 2.42 2.88
CA PHE A 125 11.48 2.34 3.52
C PHE A 125 11.46 1.30 4.64
N LEU A 126 11.89 0.05 4.37
CA LEU A 126 11.89 -1.03 5.35
C LEU A 126 12.78 -0.73 6.55
N HIS A 127 13.96 -0.15 6.34
CA HIS A 127 14.83 0.29 7.45
C HIS A 127 14.18 1.42 8.26
N GLY A 128 13.45 2.34 7.61
CA GLY A 128 12.67 3.37 8.28
C GLY A 128 11.57 2.79 9.18
N ILE A 129 10.79 1.85 8.64
CA ILE A 129 9.76 1.11 9.38
C ILE A 129 10.37 0.36 10.56
N ALA A 130 11.43 -0.41 10.34
CA ALA A 130 12.09 -1.16 11.41
C ALA A 130 12.58 -0.24 12.55
N ARG A 131 13.12 0.92 12.22
CA ARG A 131 13.53 1.93 13.22
C ARG A 131 12.34 2.48 14.00
N ALA A 132 11.22 2.76 13.32
CA ALA A 132 10.03 3.37 13.90
C ALA A 132 9.24 2.43 14.82
N LEU A 133 9.30 1.14 14.59
CA LEU A 133 8.62 0.12 15.39
C LEU A 133 9.31 -0.11 16.73
N LYS A 134 8.53 -0.40 17.77
CA LYS A 134 9.01 -0.97 19.04
C LYS A 134 9.51 -2.39 18.84
N PRO A 135 10.46 -2.90 19.67
CA PRO A 135 10.83 -4.31 19.65
C PRO A 135 9.62 -5.22 19.80
N GLY A 136 9.55 -6.27 18.97
CA GLY A 136 8.43 -7.20 18.94
C GLY A 136 7.19 -6.72 18.18
N ALA A 137 7.10 -5.45 17.81
CA ALA A 137 5.98 -4.91 17.02
C ALA A 137 5.99 -5.48 15.59
N ARG A 138 4.80 -5.53 14.97
CA ARG A 138 4.61 -6.12 13.64
C ARG A 138 4.36 -5.07 12.57
N PHE A 139 4.78 -5.42 11.34
CA PHE A 139 4.56 -4.66 10.13
C PHE A 139 3.89 -5.50 9.06
N GLY A 140 2.84 -4.97 8.43
CA GLY A 140 2.12 -5.60 7.32
C GLY A 140 2.24 -4.83 6.02
N ILE A 141 2.65 -5.49 4.94
CA ILE A 141 2.50 -4.96 3.58
C ILE A 141 1.43 -5.73 2.82
N ASP A 142 0.76 -5.04 1.93
CA ASP A 142 -0.17 -5.58 0.96
C ASP A 142 0.25 -5.16 -0.44
N THR A 143 0.55 -6.14 -1.31
CA THR A 143 0.95 -5.87 -2.69
C THR A 143 0.48 -6.94 -3.67
N GLY A 144 -0.05 -6.49 -4.82
CA GLY A 144 -0.28 -7.34 -5.99
C GLY A 144 0.96 -7.43 -6.90
N MET A 145 2.07 -6.76 -6.54
CA MET A 145 3.29 -6.70 -7.35
C MET A 145 4.35 -7.75 -6.92
N ALA A 146 3.97 -8.76 -6.12
CA ALA A 146 4.81 -9.94 -5.98
C ALA A 146 4.87 -10.70 -7.33
N ALA A 147 6.06 -11.16 -7.73
CA ALA A 147 6.26 -11.85 -9.00
C ALA A 147 5.33 -13.05 -9.14
N GLU A 148 5.16 -13.81 -8.06
CA GLU A 148 4.29 -14.97 -7.97
C GLU A 148 2.79 -14.62 -8.07
N SER A 149 2.42 -13.35 -7.82
CA SER A 149 1.05 -12.85 -8.00
C SER A 149 0.81 -12.33 -9.40
N ILE A 150 1.66 -11.40 -9.87
CA ILE A 150 1.37 -10.63 -11.08
C ILE A 150 1.76 -11.38 -12.36
N LEU A 151 2.92 -12.07 -12.38
CA LEU A 151 3.45 -12.64 -13.62
C LEU A 151 2.63 -13.82 -14.19
N PRO A 152 2.06 -14.73 -13.39
CA PRO A 152 1.26 -15.84 -13.92
C PRO A 152 0.03 -15.38 -14.72
N GLY A 153 -0.56 -14.23 -14.37
CA GLY A 153 -1.76 -13.69 -15.01
C GLY A 153 -1.51 -12.40 -15.81
N LEU A 154 -0.25 -12.07 -16.09
CA LEU A 154 0.08 -10.81 -16.75
C LEU A 154 -0.34 -10.83 -18.22
N LEU A 155 -1.32 -10.02 -18.56
CA LEU A 155 -1.76 -9.78 -19.93
C LEU A 155 -1.16 -8.47 -20.45
N LYS A 156 -0.80 -8.42 -21.73
CA LYS A 156 -0.31 -7.20 -22.38
C LYS A 156 -1.33 -6.06 -22.31
N THR A 157 -2.61 -6.40 -22.43
CA THR A 157 -3.73 -5.44 -22.36
C THR A 157 -4.87 -6.04 -21.55
N ARG A 158 -5.53 -5.22 -20.75
CA ARG A 158 -6.76 -5.58 -20.02
C ARG A 158 -7.73 -4.42 -20.08
N TRP A 159 -9.01 -4.71 -19.89
CA TRP A 159 -10.02 -3.68 -19.70
C TRP A 159 -10.93 -4.06 -18.54
N PHE A 160 -11.46 -3.03 -17.88
CA PHE A 160 -12.38 -3.14 -16.76
C PHE A 160 -13.50 -2.13 -16.95
N LYS A 161 -14.67 -2.43 -16.38
CA LYS A 161 -15.78 -1.48 -16.30
C LYS A 161 -16.17 -1.29 -14.83
N LEU A 162 -16.18 -0.04 -14.39
CA LEU A 162 -16.58 0.36 -13.04
C LEU A 162 -17.71 1.38 -13.15
N GLY A 163 -18.97 0.92 -13.03
CA GLY A 163 -20.12 1.77 -13.29
C GLY A 163 -20.13 2.28 -14.73
N ASP A 164 -20.00 3.59 -14.89
CA ASP A 164 -19.93 4.31 -16.17
C ASP A 164 -18.50 4.58 -16.67
N ILE A 165 -17.47 4.19 -15.91
CA ILE A 165 -16.07 4.35 -16.27
C ILE A 165 -15.54 3.05 -16.90
N PHE A 166 -14.93 3.17 -18.09
CA PHE A 166 -14.08 2.12 -18.66
C PHE A 166 -12.64 2.43 -18.40
N MET A 167 -11.89 1.44 -17.95
CA MET A 167 -10.47 1.52 -17.71
C MET A 167 -9.75 0.45 -18.54
N LEU A 168 -8.82 0.87 -19.38
CA LEU A 168 -7.92 -0.01 -20.14
C LEU A 168 -6.54 0.08 -19.54
N SER A 169 -5.78 -1.02 -19.52
CA SER A 169 -4.36 -1.01 -19.17
C SER A 169 -3.54 -1.65 -20.29
N GLN A 170 -2.41 -1.02 -20.62
CA GLN A 170 -1.36 -1.62 -21.42
C GLN A 170 -0.15 -1.85 -20.53
N ASN A 171 0.34 -3.10 -20.50
CA ASN A 171 1.35 -3.55 -19.56
C ASN A 171 2.62 -3.91 -20.32
N GLN A 172 3.78 -3.41 -19.84
CA GLN A 172 5.09 -3.77 -20.35
C GLN A 172 6.01 -4.13 -19.19
N TYR A 173 6.39 -5.41 -19.11
CA TYR A 173 7.32 -5.89 -18.09
C TYR A 173 8.75 -5.85 -18.62
N HIS A 174 9.68 -5.34 -17.80
CA HIS A 174 11.12 -5.25 -18.04
C HIS A 174 11.86 -6.20 -17.08
N PRO A 175 12.16 -7.43 -17.50
CA PRO A 175 12.68 -8.46 -16.59
C PRO A 175 14.02 -8.12 -15.93
N ALA A 176 14.89 -7.43 -16.66
CA ALA A 176 16.22 -7.03 -16.14
C ALA A 176 16.14 -5.98 -15.02
N GLU A 177 15.02 -5.26 -14.93
CA GLU A 177 14.80 -4.18 -13.96
C GLU A 177 13.77 -4.56 -12.89
N GLY A 178 13.09 -5.71 -13.06
CA GLY A 178 11.92 -6.06 -12.23
C GLY A 178 10.82 -4.99 -12.30
N ARG A 179 10.70 -4.27 -13.44
CA ARG A 179 9.81 -3.12 -13.58
C ARG A 179 8.63 -3.44 -14.49
N LEU A 180 7.45 -3.02 -14.07
CA LEU A 180 6.22 -3.11 -14.84
C LEU A 180 5.70 -1.69 -15.12
N ASP A 181 5.81 -1.27 -16.37
CA ASP A 181 5.20 -0.04 -16.85
C ASP A 181 3.75 -0.33 -17.23
N ILE A 182 2.83 0.49 -16.76
CA ILE A 182 1.39 0.36 -17.03
C ILE A 182 0.88 1.71 -17.53
N GLU A 183 0.29 1.71 -18.72
CA GLU A 183 -0.45 2.85 -19.22
C GLU A 183 -1.93 2.60 -19.05
N TYR A 184 -2.58 3.40 -18.20
CA TYR A 184 -4.02 3.36 -17.99
C TYR A 184 -4.71 4.40 -18.89
N THR A 185 -5.74 3.96 -19.61
CA THR A 185 -6.66 4.84 -20.34
C THR A 185 -8.04 4.75 -19.69
N PHE A 186 -8.56 5.88 -19.23
CA PHE A 186 -9.89 6.02 -18.65
C PHE A 186 -10.82 6.66 -19.68
N ILE A 187 -12.03 6.12 -19.81
CA ILE A 187 -13.08 6.66 -20.67
C ILE A 187 -14.30 6.89 -19.79
N HIS A 188 -14.72 8.15 -19.67
CA HIS A 188 -15.83 8.57 -18.84
C HIS A 188 -16.56 9.77 -19.44
N GLY A 189 -17.88 9.70 -19.64
CA GLY A 189 -18.69 10.81 -20.14
C GLY A 189 -18.34 11.30 -21.55
N GLY A 190 -17.62 10.49 -22.34
CA GLY A 190 -17.11 10.87 -23.68
C GLY A 190 -15.68 11.41 -23.65
N ASP A 191 -15.10 11.68 -22.47
CA ASP A 191 -13.72 12.09 -22.30
C ASP A 191 -12.80 10.87 -22.22
N VAL A 192 -11.56 11.03 -22.74
CA VAL A 192 -10.51 10.00 -22.72
C VAL A 192 -9.28 10.60 -22.06
N GLU A 193 -8.82 9.95 -20.97
CA GLU A 193 -7.65 10.38 -20.22
C GLU A 193 -6.65 9.23 -20.13
N THR A 194 -5.37 9.46 -20.46
CA THR A 194 -4.31 8.45 -20.36
C THR A 194 -3.28 8.84 -19.32
N ARG A 195 -2.93 7.89 -18.43
CA ARG A 195 -2.01 8.06 -17.32
C ARG A 195 -1.00 6.91 -17.26
N PRO A 196 0.30 7.19 -17.41
CA PRO A 196 1.34 6.19 -17.22
C PRO A 196 1.60 5.98 -15.72
N THR A 197 1.92 4.75 -15.35
CA THR A 197 2.40 4.38 -14.02
C THR A 197 3.57 3.41 -14.13
N CYS A 198 4.30 3.25 -13.03
CA CYS A 198 5.40 2.32 -12.94
C CYS A 198 5.32 1.58 -11.60
N SER A 199 5.44 0.26 -11.65
CA SER A 199 5.54 -0.59 -10.46
C SER A 199 6.78 -1.46 -10.54
N TYR A 200 7.28 -1.88 -9.36
CA TYR A 200 8.41 -2.80 -9.25
C TYR A 200 7.92 -4.14 -8.74
N VAL A 201 8.41 -5.19 -9.37
CA VAL A 201 8.02 -6.57 -9.14
C VAL A 201 9.18 -7.29 -8.47
N PHE A 202 8.94 -7.78 -7.25
CA PHE A 202 9.88 -8.57 -6.48
C PHE A 202 9.33 -9.97 -6.28
N THR A 203 10.20 -10.98 -6.24
CA THR A 203 9.81 -12.30 -5.76
C THR A 203 9.52 -12.26 -4.26
N VAL A 204 8.68 -13.16 -3.76
CA VAL A 204 8.43 -13.30 -2.31
C VAL A 204 9.75 -13.54 -1.55
N ALA A 205 10.65 -14.35 -2.13
CA ALA A 205 11.96 -14.61 -1.53
C ALA A 205 12.84 -13.35 -1.41
N GLU A 206 12.78 -12.43 -2.39
CA GLU A 206 13.46 -11.14 -2.31
C GLU A 206 12.85 -10.26 -1.23
N LEU A 207 11.51 -10.16 -1.18
CA LEU A 207 10.82 -9.41 -0.14
C LEU A 207 11.17 -9.91 1.26
N CYS A 208 11.16 -11.23 1.49
CA CYS A 208 11.56 -11.81 2.78
C CYS A 208 13.01 -11.45 3.15
N ARG A 209 13.95 -11.49 2.18
CA ARG A 209 15.35 -11.08 2.43
C ARG A 209 15.46 -9.61 2.77
N MET A 210 14.80 -8.73 2.00
CA MET A 210 14.80 -7.28 2.26
C MET A 210 14.26 -6.94 3.64
N HIS A 211 13.17 -7.62 4.08
CA HIS A 211 12.66 -7.48 5.44
C HIS A 211 13.68 -7.95 6.48
N ALA A 212 14.28 -9.12 6.30
CA ALA A 212 15.29 -9.66 7.22
C ALA A 212 16.52 -8.75 7.34
N ASP A 213 17.00 -8.18 6.22
CA ASP A 213 18.13 -7.25 6.17
C ASP A 213 17.81 -5.94 6.93
N ALA A 214 16.54 -5.53 6.96
CA ALA A 214 16.08 -4.41 7.75
C ALA A 214 15.83 -4.75 9.24
N GLY A 215 15.99 -6.00 9.68
CA GLY A 215 15.72 -6.45 11.04
C GLY A 215 14.23 -6.79 11.30
N LEU A 216 13.49 -7.07 10.23
CA LEU A 216 12.07 -7.47 10.26
C LEU A 216 11.98 -8.96 9.88
N GLU A 217 11.69 -9.82 10.83
CA GLU A 217 11.53 -11.26 10.57
C GLU A 217 10.15 -11.56 9.98
N THR A 218 10.08 -12.21 8.81
CA THR A 218 8.81 -12.62 8.21
C THR A 218 8.14 -13.67 9.07
N VAL A 219 6.90 -13.42 9.48
CA VAL A 219 6.12 -14.32 10.35
C VAL A 219 4.88 -14.92 9.67
N GLU A 220 4.32 -14.23 8.66
CA GLU A 220 3.17 -14.72 7.91
C GLU A 220 3.27 -14.31 6.44
N LEU A 221 2.85 -15.21 5.53
CA LEU A 221 2.68 -14.98 4.10
C LEU A 221 1.25 -15.40 3.73
N LEU A 222 0.40 -14.43 3.42
CA LEU A 222 -1.04 -14.64 3.20
C LEU A 222 -1.43 -14.16 1.80
N GLY A 223 -2.39 -14.84 1.19
CA GLY A 223 -2.93 -14.54 -0.15
C GLY A 223 -4.19 -13.67 -0.12
N SER A 224 -4.81 -13.53 1.05
CA SER A 224 -6.03 -12.73 1.23
C SER A 224 -6.19 -12.25 2.67
N THR A 225 -7.11 -11.30 2.89
CA THR A 225 -7.52 -10.83 4.22
C THR A 225 -8.36 -11.87 4.98
N ALA A 226 -8.82 -12.95 4.32
CA ALA A 226 -9.44 -14.10 4.98
C ALA A 226 -8.40 -14.96 5.73
N GLY A 227 -7.09 -14.72 5.49
CA GLY A 227 -6.01 -15.45 6.16
C GLY A 227 -5.56 -16.71 5.43
N GLU A 228 -5.92 -16.87 4.16
CA GLU A 228 -5.46 -17.97 3.34
C GLU A 228 -3.95 -17.89 3.11
N PRO A 229 -3.20 -19.02 3.18
CA PRO A 229 -1.78 -19.02 2.87
C PRO A 229 -1.51 -18.52 1.44
N PHE A 230 -0.42 -17.77 1.29
CA PHE A 230 0.01 -17.31 -0.02
C PHE A 230 0.48 -18.50 -0.88
N GLN A 231 0.07 -18.52 -2.15
CA GLN A 231 0.43 -19.52 -3.14
C GLN A 231 0.74 -18.86 -4.48
N LEU A 232 1.44 -19.57 -5.36
CA LEU A 232 1.65 -19.12 -6.74
C LEU A 232 0.30 -18.86 -7.42
N GLY A 233 0.13 -17.65 -7.97
CA GLY A 233 -1.11 -17.19 -8.58
C GLY A 233 -2.12 -16.54 -7.63
N SER A 234 -1.82 -16.44 -6.31
CA SER A 234 -2.60 -15.59 -5.41
C SER A 234 -2.65 -14.17 -5.94
N GLN A 235 -3.81 -13.53 -5.93
CA GLN A 235 -3.98 -12.19 -6.53
C GLN A 235 -3.16 -11.09 -5.84
N ARG A 236 -2.84 -11.28 -4.57
CA ARG A 236 -2.05 -10.37 -3.75
C ARG A 236 -1.20 -11.14 -2.75
N LEU A 237 -0.12 -10.54 -2.33
CA LEU A 237 0.68 -10.96 -1.20
C LEU A 237 0.40 -10.03 -0.03
N ILE A 238 0.06 -10.59 1.13
CA ILE A 238 0.14 -9.91 2.40
C ILE A 238 1.29 -10.54 3.17
N LEU A 239 2.37 -9.77 3.35
CA LEU A 239 3.55 -10.19 4.10
C LEU A 239 3.52 -9.49 5.45
N VAL A 240 3.51 -10.27 6.52
CA VAL A 240 3.61 -9.77 7.89
C VAL A 240 4.97 -10.11 8.45
N SER A 241 5.64 -9.11 9.01
CA SER A 241 6.94 -9.27 9.65
C SER A 241 6.92 -8.72 11.07
N GLN A 242 7.87 -9.15 11.90
CA GLN A 242 8.02 -8.74 13.29
C GLN A 242 9.43 -8.16 13.50
N LYS A 243 9.51 -7.02 14.16
CA LYS A 243 10.79 -6.43 14.55
C LYS A 243 11.47 -7.29 15.62
N ARG A 244 12.73 -7.61 15.38
CA ARG A 244 13.60 -8.27 16.36
C ARG A 244 13.94 -7.37 17.53
#